data_b2d0f421fcd2322b058f3a00b0b91bdf
#
_entry.id   b2d0f421fcd2322b058f3a00b0b91bdf
#
_cell.length_a   1.000
_cell.length_b   1.000
_cell.length_c   1.000
_cell.angle_alpha   90.00
_cell.angle_beta   90.00
_cell.angle_gamma   90.00
#
_symmetry.space_group_name_H-M   'P 1'
#
loop_
_entity.id
_entity.type
_entity.pdbx_description
1 polymer ?
#
loop_
_entity_poly.entity_id
_entity_poly.type
_entity_poly.pdbx_seq_one_letter_code
_entity_poly.pdbx_strand_id
1 'polypeptide(L)'
;MRDPGAPVDLYRLLEAADEPELIDREIPEDAEILELGAGSGRITHPLIGLGRRVVAVDFNPQMLDLIEGAEKIEARIQDLNLGRTFGCVLLMSNLINQPDPEDRLALLRAIQRHLGPHGVALIERYDPDAGEDPTPTEQRRYGITIRRFDIHREGKLLYQKIEYDAGVRGRWMVDLQGARILTDDEMLADLAATGLRLLRWIDERHRWLAAARL
;
A
#
# COMPACT_ATOMS: atom_id res chain seq x y z
N MET A 1 -16.79 -6.95 0.48
CA MET A 1 -17.26 -6.35 1.76
C MET A 1 -16.58 -4.99 1.88
N ARG A 2 -17.29 -3.91 2.10
CA ARG A 2 -16.65 -2.61 2.32
C ARG A 2 -16.00 -2.69 3.70
N ASP A 3 -14.67 -2.62 3.73
CA ASP A 3 -13.96 -2.26 4.95
C ASP A 3 -14.53 -0.90 5.39
N PRO A 4 -15.11 -0.76 6.60
CA PRO A 4 -15.62 0.53 7.07
C PRO A 4 -14.49 1.57 7.22
N GLY A 5 -13.27 1.25 6.75
CA GLY A 5 -12.07 2.07 6.83
C GLY A 5 -11.66 2.26 8.29
N ALA A 6 -10.43 2.03 8.62
CA ALA A 6 -9.96 2.45 9.94
C ALA A 6 -10.25 3.96 10.08
N PRO A 7 -10.67 4.41 11.28
CA PRO A 7 -11.08 5.80 11.50
C PRO A 7 -10.01 6.78 11.04
N VAL A 8 -10.40 7.85 10.37
CA VAL A 8 -9.49 8.94 9.92
C VAL A 8 -8.56 9.40 11.04
N ASP A 9 -9.07 9.46 12.28
CA ASP A 9 -8.30 9.84 13.46
C ASP A 9 -7.16 8.88 13.79
N LEU A 10 -7.31 7.58 13.51
CA LEU A 10 -6.19 6.62 13.63
C LEU A 10 -5.14 6.91 12.56
N TYR A 11 -5.55 7.01 11.29
CA TYR A 11 -4.61 7.22 10.19
C TYR A 11 -3.79 8.49 10.32
N ARG A 12 -4.38 9.56 10.90
CA ARG A 12 -3.66 10.81 11.20
C ARG A 12 -2.48 10.61 12.17
N LEU A 13 -2.50 9.56 12.98
CA LEU A 13 -1.45 9.27 13.97
C LEU A 13 -0.39 8.29 13.46
N LEU A 14 -0.62 7.64 12.33
CA LEU A 14 0.32 6.69 11.78
C LEU A 14 1.40 7.42 10.97
N GLU A 15 2.65 7.17 11.31
CA GLU A 15 3.81 7.71 10.61
C GLU A 15 4.45 6.62 9.72
N ALA A 16 5.20 7.05 8.71
CA ALA A 16 6.04 6.15 7.93
C ALA A 16 7.24 5.67 8.77
N ALA A 17 7.76 4.50 8.46
CA ALA A 17 9.05 4.06 8.99
C ALA A 17 10.14 4.41 7.96
N ASP A 18 10.73 3.43 7.34
CA ASP A 18 11.80 3.53 6.33
C ASP A 18 11.28 3.45 4.88
N GLU A 19 9.94 3.38 4.71
CA GLU A 19 9.34 3.26 3.39
C GLU A 19 9.67 4.47 2.47
N PRO A 20 9.62 5.74 2.93
CA PRO A 20 9.91 6.89 2.06
C PRO A 20 11.35 6.88 1.52
N GLU A 21 12.34 6.56 2.36
CA GLU A 21 13.74 6.48 1.98
C GLU A 21 14.01 5.27 1.07
N LEU A 22 13.28 4.17 1.27
CA LEU A 22 13.33 3.03 0.37
C LEU A 22 12.77 3.43 -1.00
N ILE A 23 11.61 4.07 -1.05
CA ILE A 23 10.98 4.53 -2.29
C ILE A 23 11.93 5.51 -3.01
N ASP A 24 12.45 6.50 -2.29
CA ASP A 24 13.34 7.53 -2.83
C ASP A 24 14.57 6.95 -3.53
N ARG A 25 15.15 5.91 -2.95
CA ARG A 25 16.32 5.20 -3.48
C ARG A 25 16.00 4.33 -4.70
N GLU A 26 14.79 3.80 -4.80
CA GLU A 26 14.39 2.82 -5.81
C GLU A 26 13.87 3.44 -7.12
N ILE A 27 13.64 4.76 -7.14
CA ILE A 27 13.03 5.46 -8.28
C ILE A 27 13.98 6.51 -8.88
N PRO A 28 13.82 6.89 -10.16
CA PRO A 28 14.60 7.98 -10.76
C PRO A 28 14.44 9.30 -9.98
N GLU A 29 15.50 10.11 -9.96
CA GLU A 29 15.56 11.37 -9.19
C GLU A 29 14.46 12.36 -9.61
N ASP A 30 14.15 12.45 -10.89
CA ASP A 30 13.16 13.36 -11.47
C ASP A 30 11.75 12.76 -11.60
N ALA A 31 11.53 11.54 -11.14
CA ALA A 31 10.26 10.86 -11.25
C ALA A 31 9.15 11.60 -10.51
N GLU A 32 8.07 11.95 -11.23
CA GLU A 32 6.80 12.28 -10.62
C GLU A 32 6.11 10.99 -10.13
N ILE A 33 5.60 11.02 -8.92
CA ILE A 33 5.03 9.86 -8.24
C ILE A 33 3.51 9.92 -8.27
N LEU A 34 2.85 8.82 -8.67
CA LEU A 34 1.44 8.59 -8.45
C LEU A 34 1.28 7.62 -7.29
N GLU A 35 0.74 8.08 -6.17
CA GLU A 35 0.47 7.23 -5.00
C GLU A 35 -1.00 6.80 -5.01
N LEU A 36 -1.23 5.49 -5.15
CA LEU A 36 -2.55 4.88 -5.19
C LEU A 36 -2.96 4.42 -3.79
N GLY A 37 -4.03 5.00 -3.24
CA GLY A 37 -4.47 4.77 -1.88
C GLY A 37 -3.63 5.52 -0.85
N ALA A 38 -3.43 6.82 -1.06
CA ALA A 38 -2.53 7.65 -0.25
C ALA A 38 -2.98 7.81 1.21
N GLY A 39 -4.27 7.55 1.51
CA GLY A 39 -4.82 7.71 2.84
C GLY A 39 -4.60 9.12 3.38
N SER A 40 -4.11 9.23 4.61
CA SER A 40 -3.83 10.51 5.28
C SER A 40 -2.49 11.15 4.89
N GLY A 41 -1.77 10.61 3.90
CA GLY A 41 -0.47 11.13 3.46
C GLY A 41 0.72 10.59 4.24
N ARG A 42 0.59 9.44 4.90
CA ARG A 42 1.66 8.80 5.68
C ARG A 42 2.97 8.64 4.88
N ILE A 43 2.86 8.30 3.61
CA ILE A 43 3.98 8.18 2.67
C ILE A 43 4.16 9.47 1.86
N THR A 44 3.07 10.12 1.46
CA THR A 44 3.06 11.36 0.66
C THR A 44 3.91 12.45 1.29
N HIS A 45 3.68 12.78 2.58
CA HIS A 45 4.36 13.91 3.22
C HIS A 45 5.88 13.74 3.34
N PRO A 46 6.41 12.59 3.80
CA PRO A 46 7.86 12.36 3.81
C PRO A 46 8.47 12.42 2.40
N LEU A 47 7.81 11.88 1.37
CA LEU A 47 8.30 11.97 0.00
C LEU A 47 8.38 13.41 -0.49
N ILE A 48 7.39 14.25 -0.17
CA ILE A 48 7.43 15.69 -0.45
C ILE A 48 8.60 16.34 0.32
N GLY A 49 8.81 15.95 1.58
CA GLY A 49 9.95 16.39 2.38
C GLY A 49 11.32 16.05 1.78
N LEU A 50 11.40 14.95 1.02
CA LEU A 50 12.58 14.56 0.23
C LEU A 50 12.67 15.29 -1.14
N GLY A 51 11.75 16.21 -1.43
CA GLY A 51 11.73 16.99 -2.67
C GLY A 51 10.97 16.33 -3.82
N ARG A 52 10.24 15.22 -3.56
CA ARG A 52 9.48 14.50 -4.59
C ARG A 52 8.16 15.21 -4.93
N ARG A 53 7.76 15.14 -6.20
CA ARG A 53 6.43 15.58 -6.65
C ARG A 53 5.49 14.38 -6.57
N VAL A 54 4.40 14.53 -5.81
CA VAL A 54 3.45 13.45 -5.57
C VAL A 54 2.05 13.86 -6.00
N VAL A 55 1.38 12.97 -6.71
CA VAL A 55 -0.05 13.01 -6.97
C VAL A 55 -0.69 11.92 -6.09
N ALA A 56 -1.49 12.34 -5.13
CA ALA A 56 -2.10 11.47 -4.13
C ALA A 56 -3.53 11.11 -4.52
N VAL A 57 -3.82 9.83 -4.65
CA VAL A 57 -5.15 9.30 -4.98
C VAL A 57 -5.71 8.55 -3.79
N ASP A 58 -6.91 8.90 -3.37
CA ASP A 58 -7.70 8.12 -2.41
C ASP A 58 -9.19 8.26 -2.72
N PHE A 59 -10.01 7.28 -2.30
CA PHE A 59 -11.45 7.35 -2.49
C PHE A 59 -12.16 8.11 -1.36
N ASN A 60 -11.45 8.35 -0.23
CA ASN A 60 -11.99 9.03 0.93
C ASN A 60 -11.54 10.49 0.97
N PRO A 61 -12.43 11.46 0.70
CA PRO A 61 -12.07 12.87 0.73
C PRO A 61 -11.56 13.35 2.08
N GLN A 62 -12.03 12.79 3.19
CA GLN A 62 -11.54 13.15 4.54
C GLN A 62 -10.09 12.75 4.77
N MET A 63 -9.61 11.71 4.09
CA MET A 63 -8.20 11.35 4.09
C MET A 63 -7.39 12.34 3.26
N LEU A 64 -7.85 12.65 2.06
CA LEU A 64 -7.20 13.61 1.17
C LEU A 64 -7.12 15.02 1.78
N ASP A 65 -8.10 15.41 2.58
CA ASP A 65 -8.09 16.71 3.27
C ASP A 65 -6.90 16.87 4.22
N LEU A 66 -6.33 15.76 4.71
CA LEU A 66 -5.15 15.75 5.58
C LEU A 66 -3.83 15.90 4.81
N ILE A 67 -3.85 15.70 3.49
CA ILE A 67 -2.64 15.78 2.67
C ILE A 67 -2.36 17.23 2.29
N GLU A 68 -1.12 17.66 2.48
CA GLU A 68 -0.61 18.97 2.09
C GLU A 68 0.54 18.82 1.08
N GLY A 69 0.65 19.78 0.16
CA GLY A 69 1.77 19.86 -0.78
C GLY A 69 1.72 18.90 -1.98
N ALA A 70 0.66 18.09 -2.12
CA ALA A 70 0.44 17.20 -3.26
C ALA A 70 -0.78 17.61 -4.10
N GLU A 71 -0.79 17.26 -5.37
CA GLU A 71 -2.02 17.19 -6.16
C GLU A 71 -2.90 16.07 -5.58
N LYS A 72 -4.18 16.35 -5.28
CA LYS A 72 -5.10 15.41 -4.65
C LYS A 72 -6.20 15.02 -5.61
N ILE A 73 -6.47 13.73 -5.73
CA ILE A 73 -7.48 13.18 -6.63
C ILE A 73 -8.38 12.22 -5.86
N GLU A 74 -9.65 12.59 -5.73
CA GLU A 74 -10.67 11.70 -5.16
C GLU A 74 -11.13 10.72 -6.23
N ALA A 75 -10.70 9.46 -6.11
CA ALA A 75 -11.10 8.39 -7.02
C ALA A 75 -10.89 7.01 -6.39
N ARG A 76 -11.66 6.03 -6.85
CA ARG A 76 -11.31 4.62 -6.65
C ARG A 76 -10.18 4.25 -7.60
N ILE A 77 -9.19 3.50 -7.12
CA ILE A 77 -8.01 3.12 -7.92
C ILE A 77 -8.43 2.37 -9.20
N GLN A 78 -9.41 1.48 -9.09
CA GLN A 78 -9.89 0.66 -10.20
C GLN A 78 -10.46 1.51 -11.35
N ASP A 79 -11.09 2.62 -11.02
CA ASP A 79 -11.79 3.52 -11.97
C ASP A 79 -10.89 4.66 -12.47
N LEU A 80 -9.68 4.77 -11.92
CA LEU A 80 -8.77 5.88 -12.20
C LEU A 80 -8.30 5.89 -13.66
N ASN A 81 -8.46 7.04 -14.32
CA ASN A 81 -7.88 7.32 -15.64
C ASN A 81 -7.53 8.81 -15.77
N LEU A 82 -6.26 9.13 -15.56
CA LEU A 82 -5.77 10.51 -15.58
C LEU A 82 -5.35 11.01 -16.98
N GLY A 83 -5.31 10.12 -17.98
CA GLY A 83 -4.86 10.46 -19.32
C GLY A 83 -3.37 10.86 -19.40
N ARG A 84 -2.60 10.63 -18.32
CA ARG A 84 -1.16 10.89 -18.24
C ARG A 84 -0.42 9.74 -17.53
N THR A 85 0.89 9.69 -17.73
CA THR A 85 1.75 8.66 -17.13
C THR A 85 2.78 9.28 -16.19
N PHE A 86 3.31 8.47 -15.30
CA PHE A 86 4.22 8.84 -14.21
C PHE A 86 5.52 8.06 -14.29
N GLY A 87 6.59 8.65 -13.76
CA GLY A 87 7.88 7.98 -13.61
C GLY A 87 7.86 6.91 -12.51
N CYS A 88 6.97 7.08 -11.52
CA CYS A 88 6.74 6.09 -10.48
C CYS A 88 5.24 5.95 -10.18
N VAL A 89 4.79 4.71 -9.94
CA VAL A 89 3.46 4.42 -9.40
C VAL A 89 3.61 3.57 -8.14
N LEU A 90 3.03 4.03 -7.02
CA LEU A 90 3.08 3.35 -5.74
C LEU A 90 1.75 2.65 -5.44
N LEU A 91 1.82 1.41 -4.98
CA LEU A 91 0.70 0.68 -4.38
C LEU A 91 1.17 0.08 -3.06
N MET A 92 0.90 0.81 -1.97
CA MET A 92 1.45 0.55 -0.65
C MET A 92 0.43 -0.09 0.30
N SER A 93 0.86 -0.33 1.55
CA SER A 93 0.00 -0.77 2.66
C SER A 93 -0.76 -2.07 2.36
N ASN A 94 -0.12 -2.97 1.64
CA ASN A 94 -0.65 -4.29 1.27
C ASN A 94 -1.98 -4.24 0.48
N LEU A 95 -2.28 -3.14 -0.19
CA LEU A 95 -3.52 -2.99 -0.97
C LEU A 95 -3.68 -4.05 -2.06
N ILE A 96 -2.58 -4.58 -2.57
CA ILE A 96 -2.60 -5.67 -3.56
C ILE A 96 -3.18 -6.98 -3.02
N ASN A 97 -3.21 -7.17 -1.71
CA ASN A 97 -3.65 -8.42 -1.07
C ASN A 97 -5.19 -8.59 -1.00
N GLN A 98 -5.90 -8.06 -2.01
CA GLN A 98 -7.36 -8.28 -2.13
C GLN A 98 -7.68 -9.76 -2.29
N PRO A 99 -8.73 -10.26 -1.60
CA PRO A 99 -9.13 -11.67 -1.71
C PRO A 99 -9.65 -12.01 -3.11
N ASP A 100 -10.39 -11.10 -3.74
CA ASP A 100 -10.92 -11.28 -5.09
C ASP A 100 -9.81 -11.06 -6.14
N PRO A 101 -9.57 -12.02 -7.06
CA PRO A 101 -8.60 -11.87 -8.14
C PRO A 101 -8.88 -10.67 -9.05
N GLU A 102 -10.15 -10.39 -9.39
CA GLU A 102 -10.49 -9.28 -10.28
C GLU A 102 -10.19 -7.94 -9.63
N ASP A 103 -10.39 -7.79 -8.32
CA ASP A 103 -10.02 -6.58 -7.59
C ASP A 103 -8.50 -6.36 -7.65
N ARG A 104 -7.68 -7.42 -7.47
CA ARG A 104 -6.22 -7.34 -7.60
C ARG A 104 -5.78 -6.94 -9.00
N LEU A 105 -6.33 -7.62 -10.02
CA LEU A 105 -6.02 -7.32 -11.42
C LEU A 105 -6.44 -5.90 -11.80
N ALA A 106 -7.54 -5.39 -11.25
CA ALA A 106 -7.99 -4.02 -11.47
C ALA A 106 -6.99 -2.99 -10.91
N LEU A 107 -6.41 -3.24 -9.72
CA LEU A 107 -5.33 -2.42 -9.16
C LEU A 107 -4.09 -2.41 -10.07
N LEU A 108 -3.66 -3.59 -10.54
CA LEU A 108 -2.51 -3.71 -11.43
C LEU A 108 -2.75 -3.07 -12.80
N ARG A 109 -3.96 -3.17 -13.35
CA ARG A 109 -4.34 -2.46 -14.59
C ARG A 109 -4.29 -0.95 -14.41
N ALA A 110 -4.67 -0.43 -13.22
CA ALA A 110 -4.53 0.98 -12.91
C ALA A 110 -3.05 1.40 -12.87
N ILE A 111 -2.19 0.61 -12.27
CA ILE A 111 -0.74 0.81 -12.31
C ILE A 111 -0.26 0.83 -13.76
N GLN A 112 -0.57 -0.21 -14.53
CA GLN A 112 -0.13 -0.32 -15.93
C GLN A 112 -0.58 0.87 -16.78
N ARG A 113 -1.80 1.35 -16.59
CA ARG A 113 -2.37 2.49 -17.32
C ARG A 113 -1.59 3.79 -17.07
N HIS A 114 -1.12 3.99 -15.84
CA HIS A 114 -0.49 5.23 -15.43
C HIS A 114 1.04 5.16 -15.36
N LEU A 115 1.65 4.00 -15.55
CA LEU A 115 3.10 3.85 -15.55
C LEU A 115 3.69 4.29 -16.89
N GLY A 116 4.68 5.16 -16.86
CA GLY A 116 5.41 5.58 -18.06
C GLY A 116 6.22 4.43 -18.68
N PRO A 117 6.67 4.56 -19.94
CA PRO A 117 7.39 3.48 -20.64
C PRO A 117 8.73 3.11 -19.96
N HIS A 118 9.32 4.05 -19.22
CA HIS A 118 10.55 3.84 -18.43
C HIS A 118 10.28 3.96 -16.92
N GLY A 119 9.01 3.99 -16.52
CA GLY A 119 8.60 4.12 -15.12
C GLY A 119 8.78 2.83 -14.34
N VAL A 120 8.82 3.00 -13.01
CA VAL A 120 8.89 1.89 -12.05
C VAL A 120 7.64 1.90 -11.18
N ALA A 121 6.96 0.77 -11.08
CA ALA A 121 5.94 0.57 -10.08
C ALA A 121 6.56 -0.07 -8.83
N LEU A 122 6.29 0.50 -7.65
CA LEU A 122 6.65 -0.12 -6.38
C LEU A 122 5.40 -0.61 -5.71
N ILE A 123 5.38 -1.90 -5.38
CA ILE A 123 4.21 -2.57 -4.80
C ILE A 123 4.63 -3.22 -3.48
N GLU A 124 3.86 -2.94 -2.42
CA GLU A 124 4.01 -3.62 -1.14
C GLU A 124 2.92 -4.67 -0.98
N ARG A 125 3.31 -5.89 -0.58
CA ARG A 125 2.41 -6.99 -0.25
C ARG A 125 2.73 -7.57 1.11
N TYR A 126 1.81 -8.36 1.67
CA TYR A 126 2.14 -9.17 2.83
C TYR A 126 3.31 -10.13 2.51
N ASP A 127 4.13 -10.34 3.52
CA ASP A 127 5.09 -11.44 3.54
C ASP A 127 4.39 -12.76 3.14
N PRO A 128 4.93 -13.56 2.22
CA PRO A 128 4.36 -14.86 1.86
C PRO A 128 4.11 -15.79 3.04
N ASP A 129 4.89 -15.65 4.11
CA ASP A 129 4.77 -16.44 5.35
C ASP A 129 3.87 -15.76 6.40
N ALA A 130 3.29 -14.59 6.11
CA ALA A 130 2.45 -13.87 7.07
C ALA A 130 1.30 -14.74 7.56
N GLY A 131 1.16 -14.89 8.88
CA GLY A 131 0.10 -15.67 9.54
C GLY A 131 0.39 -17.18 9.64
N GLU A 132 1.59 -17.65 9.30
CA GLU A 132 2.03 -19.02 9.62
C GLU A 132 2.28 -19.19 11.12
N ASP A 133 2.85 -18.15 11.75
CA ASP A 133 2.98 -18.08 13.20
C ASP A 133 1.77 -17.30 13.78
N PRO A 134 0.88 -17.98 14.53
CA PRO A 134 -0.29 -17.35 15.15
C PRO A 134 0.05 -16.58 16.42
N THR A 135 1.33 -16.50 16.82
CA THR A 135 1.73 -15.86 18.07
C THR A 135 1.37 -14.38 18.06
N PRO A 136 0.64 -13.89 19.06
CA PRO A 136 0.34 -12.48 19.19
C PRO A 136 1.62 -11.64 19.26
N THR A 137 1.61 -10.48 18.62
CA THR A 137 2.74 -9.55 18.63
C THR A 137 2.35 -8.21 19.22
N GLU A 138 3.29 -7.59 19.94
CA GLU A 138 3.16 -6.23 20.42
C GLU A 138 4.40 -5.44 19.99
N GLN A 139 4.17 -4.26 19.45
CA GLN A 139 5.25 -3.31 19.14
C GLN A 139 4.80 -1.89 19.49
N ARG A 140 5.75 -1.04 19.86
CA ARG A 140 5.49 0.38 20.09
C ARG A 140 6.21 1.21 19.04
N ARG A 141 5.46 2.02 18.28
CA ARG A 141 5.97 2.95 17.27
C ARG A 141 5.25 4.28 17.39
N TYR A 142 5.97 5.39 17.31
CA TYR A 142 5.40 6.76 17.29
C TYR A 142 4.43 7.06 18.44
N GLY A 143 4.70 6.48 19.63
CA GLY A 143 3.83 6.64 20.79
C GLY A 143 2.51 5.87 20.73
N ILE A 144 2.38 4.92 19.78
CA ILE A 144 1.25 4.01 19.64
C ILE A 144 1.72 2.59 19.96
N THR A 145 1.01 1.88 20.80
CA THR A 145 1.17 0.43 20.98
C THR A 145 0.28 -0.30 19.98
N ILE A 146 0.89 -1.13 19.15
CA ILE A 146 0.20 -1.91 18.12
C ILE A 146 0.26 -3.36 18.54
N ARG A 147 -0.91 -3.98 18.76
CA ARG A 147 -1.05 -5.40 19.11
C ARG A 147 -1.74 -6.13 17.97
N ARG A 148 -1.17 -7.26 17.55
CA ARG A 148 -1.80 -8.18 16.59
C ARG A 148 -2.09 -9.48 17.32
N PHE A 149 -3.33 -9.96 17.17
CA PHE A 149 -3.81 -11.19 17.82
C PHE A 149 -4.94 -11.83 17.01
N ASP A 150 -5.41 -12.99 17.43
CA ASP A 150 -6.37 -13.82 16.68
C ASP A 150 -5.88 -14.08 15.24
N ILE A 151 -4.55 -14.29 15.11
CA ILE A 151 -3.89 -14.46 13.82
C ILE A 151 -4.12 -15.90 13.36
N HIS A 152 -4.71 -16.07 12.18
CA HIS A 152 -4.85 -17.40 11.57
C HIS A 152 -5.01 -17.30 10.07
N ARG A 153 -4.81 -18.44 9.38
CA ARG A 153 -5.07 -18.57 7.95
C ARG A 153 -6.20 -19.55 7.69
N GLU A 154 -7.03 -19.24 6.71
CA GLU A 154 -7.94 -20.18 6.05
C GLU A 154 -7.47 -20.34 4.59
N GLY A 155 -6.71 -21.40 4.33
CA GLY A 155 -5.99 -21.55 3.06
C GLY A 155 -4.99 -20.41 2.86
N LYS A 156 -5.23 -19.57 1.86
CA LYS A 156 -4.38 -18.39 1.57
C LYS A 156 -4.97 -17.07 2.10
N LEU A 157 -6.02 -17.10 2.88
CA LEU A 157 -6.63 -15.91 3.47
C LEU A 157 -6.13 -15.72 4.89
N LEU A 158 -5.56 -14.55 5.17
CA LEU A 158 -5.09 -14.12 6.49
C LEU A 158 -6.20 -13.36 7.21
N TYR A 159 -6.45 -13.77 8.44
CA TYR A 159 -7.34 -13.10 9.39
C TYR A 159 -6.53 -12.67 10.60
N GLN A 160 -6.76 -11.47 11.09
CA GLN A 160 -6.15 -11.00 12.35
C GLN A 160 -6.87 -9.78 12.87
N LYS A 161 -6.78 -9.57 14.19
CA LYS A 161 -7.20 -8.34 14.83
C LYS A 161 -5.98 -7.48 15.17
N ILE A 162 -6.10 -6.17 14.96
CA ILE A 162 -5.04 -5.21 15.23
C ILE A 162 -5.61 -4.14 16.14
N GLU A 163 -5.09 -4.09 17.37
CA GLU A 163 -5.38 -3.00 18.30
C GLU A 163 -4.30 -1.92 18.17
N TYR A 164 -4.74 -0.67 18.03
CA TYR A 164 -3.90 0.52 18.09
C TYR A 164 -4.26 1.29 19.35
N ASP A 165 -3.33 1.38 20.31
CA ASP A 165 -3.50 2.09 21.57
C ASP A 165 -2.56 3.30 21.61
N ALA A 166 -3.12 4.51 21.42
CA ALA A 166 -2.43 5.79 21.47
C ALA A 166 -2.64 6.52 22.82
N GLY A 167 -3.06 5.79 23.87
CA GLY A 167 -3.32 6.33 25.19
C GLY A 167 -4.48 7.32 25.17
N VAL A 168 -4.23 8.54 25.66
CA VAL A 168 -5.26 9.60 25.73
C VAL A 168 -5.75 10.08 24.36
N ARG A 169 -5.00 9.78 23.28
CA ARG A 169 -5.37 10.15 21.90
C ARG A 169 -6.42 9.20 21.30
N GLY A 170 -6.61 8.01 21.86
CA GLY A 170 -7.61 7.05 21.42
C GLY A 170 -7.12 5.62 21.38
N ARG A 171 -8.08 4.71 21.18
CA ARG A 171 -7.85 3.28 20.95
C ARG A 171 -8.78 2.79 19.84
N TRP A 172 -8.23 2.04 18.91
CA TRP A 172 -8.96 1.52 17.74
C TRP A 172 -8.70 0.04 17.55
N MET A 173 -9.70 -0.65 17.07
CA MET A 173 -9.61 -2.05 16.66
C MET A 173 -9.86 -2.14 15.16
N VAL A 174 -8.92 -2.76 14.46
CA VAL A 174 -9.06 -3.10 13.04
C VAL A 174 -9.15 -4.62 12.94
N ASP A 175 -10.18 -5.08 12.26
CA ASP A 175 -10.41 -6.51 12.05
C ASP A 175 -10.13 -6.84 10.57
N LEU A 176 -8.96 -7.44 10.30
CA LEU A 176 -8.57 -7.86 8.96
C LEU A 176 -9.30 -9.13 8.58
N GLN A 177 -10.21 -9.03 7.62
CA GLN A 177 -11.10 -10.11 7.19
C GLN A 177 -10.66 -10.69 5.84
N GLY A 178 -9.67 -11.60 5.87
CA GLY A 178 -9.34 -12.42 4.72
C GLY A 178 -8.45 -11.74 3.68
N ALA A 179 -7.34 -11.09 4.09
CA ALA A 179 -6.34 -10.62 3.13
C ALA A 179 -5.69 -11.81 2.40
N ARG A 180 -5.62 -11.75 1.08
CA ARG A 180 -5.01 -12.81 0.27
C ARG A 180 -3.49 -12.78 0.42
N ILE A 181 -2.89 -13.83 0.95
CA ILE A 181 -1.45 -14.03 0.92
C ILE A 181 -1.08 -14.61 -0.44
N LEU A 182 -0.34 -13.84 -1.23
CA LEU A 182 0.09 -14.19 -2.57
C LEU A 182 1.43 -14.92 -2.50
N THR A 183 1.56 -16.03 -3.22
CA THR A 183 2.88 -16.61 -3.51
C THR A 183 3.60 -15.77 -4.57
N ASP A 184 4.90 -15.99 -4.75
CA ASP A 184 5.67 -15.32 -5.80
C ASP A 184 5.11 -15.65 -7.18
N ASP A 185 4.78 -16.92 -7.43
CA ASP A 185 4.22 -17.37 -8.72
C ASP A 185 2.87 -16.68 -9.01
N GLU A 186 2.01 -16.54 -8.01
CA GLU A 186 0.73 -15.82 -8.16
C GLU A 186 0.96 -14.34 -8.47
N MET A 187 1.90 -13.70 -7.76
CA MET A 187 2.22 -12.28 -8.01
C MET A 187 2.78 -12.09 -9.43
N LEU A 188 3.68 -12.98 -9.88
CA LEU A 188 4.22 -12.96 -11.24
C LEU A 188 3.13 -13.19 -12.30
N ALA A 189 2.21 -14.11 -12.05
CA ALA A 189 1.07 -14.37 -12.95
C ALA A 189 0.13 -13.16 -13.04
N ASP A 190 -0.20 -12.52 -11.92
CA ASP A 190 -1.06 -11.33 -11.86
C ASP A 190 -0.40 -10.13 -12.58
N LEU A 191 0.92 -9.93 -12.42
CA LEU A 191 1.68 -8.92 -13.16
C LEU A 191 1.61 -9.18 -14.67
N ALA A 192 1.93 -10.40 -15.11
CA ALA A 192 1.93 -10.76 -16.53
C ALA A 192 0.54 -10.60 -17.16
N ALA A 193 -0.52 -11.01 -16.45
CA ALA A 193 -1.90 -10.89 -16.91
C ALA A 193 -2.35 -9.43 -17.12
N THR A 194 -1.63 -8.47 -16.52
CA THR A 194 -1.94 -7.03 -16.61
C THR A 194 -0.93 -6.24 -17.45
N GLY A 195 -0.02 -6.90 -18.15
CA GLY A 195 0.98 -6.24 -19.00
C GLY A 195 2.12 -5.60 -18.19
N LEU A 196 2.38 -6.13 -17.01
CA LEU A 196 3.50 -5.77 -16.15
C LEU A 196 4.48 -6.95 -16.04
N ARG A 197 5.73 -6.65 -15.71
CA ARG A 197 6.75 -7.65 -15.38
C ARG A 197 7.51 -7.27 -14.14
N LEU A 198 7.94 -8.26 -13.38
CA LEU A 198 8.85 -8.04 -12.26
C LEU A 198 10.21 -7.54 -12.80
N LEU A 199 10.74 -6.51 -12.18
CA LEU A 199 12.14 -6.10 -12.32
C LEU A 199 13.02 -6.79 -11.29
N ARG A 200 12.62 -6.71 -10.02
CA ARG A 200 13.30 -7.34 -8.88
C ARG A 200 12.42 -7.37 -7.65
N TRP A 201 12.71 -8.28 -6.75
CA TRP A 201 12.31 -8.19 -5.35
C TRP A 201 13.29 -7.20 -4.66
N ILE A 202 12.76 -6.36 -3.79
CA ILE A 202 13.56 -5.30 -3.14
C ILE A 202 14.09 -5.77 -1.80
N ASP A 203 13.33 -6.60 -1.10
CA ASP A 203 13.70 -7.18 0.18
C ASP A 203 13.74 -8.72 0.13
N GLU A 204 14.54 -9.33 1.03
CA GLU A 204 14.73 -10.78 1.09
C GLU A 204 13.44 -11.58 1.38
N ARG A 205 12.45 -10.95 1.98
CA ARG A 205 11.14 -11.54 2.30
C ARG A 205 10.11 -11.35 1.18
N HIS A 206 10.51 -10.76 0.07
CA HIS A 206 9.67 -10.49 -1.09
C HIS A 206 8.38 -9.70 -0.77
N ARG A 207 8.41 -8.87 0.28
CA ARG A 207 7.28 -7.98 0.63
C ARG A 207 7.17 -6.81 -0.32
N TRP A 208 8.31 -6.40 -0.88
CA TRP A 208 8.42 -5.28 -1.79
C TRP A 208 8.94 -5.73 -3.13
N LEU A 209 8.32 -5.23 -4.17
CA LEU A 209 8.75 -5.49 -5.54
C LEU A 209 8.76 -4.23 -6.38
N ALA A 210 9.69 -4.20 -7.32
CA ALA A 210 9.72 -3.25 -8.43
C ALA A 210 9.22 -3.95 -9.69
N ALA A 211 8.31 -3.29 -10.41
CA ALA A 211 7.75 -3.79 -11.66
C ALA A 211 7.81 -2.71 -12.75
N ALA A 212 7.76 -3.13 -14.01
CA ALA A 212 7.69 -2.26 -15.17
C ALA A 212 6.65 -2.77 -16.17
N ARG A 213 6.31 -1.95 -17.16
CA ARG A 213 5.50 -2.40 -18.31
C ARG A 213 6.27 -3.48 -19.09
N LEU A 214 5.50 -4.45 -19.65
CA LEU A 214 6.00 -5.42 -20.63
C LEU A 214 6.40 -4.72 -21.93
#